data_4214bab6ad03c6240c94b27650cfc732
#
_entry.id   4214bab6ad03c6240c94b27650cfc732
#
_cell.length_a   1.000
_cell.length_b   1.000
_cell.length_c   1.000
_cell.angle_alpha   90.00
_cell.angle_beta   90.00
_cell.angle_gamma   90.00
#
_symmetry.space_group_name_H-M   'P 1'
#
loop_
_entity.id
_entity.type
_entity.pdbx_description
1 polymer ?
#
loop_
_entity_poly.entity_id
_entity_poly.type
_entity_poly.pdbx_seq_one_letter_code
_entity_poly.pdbx_strand_id
1 'polypeptide(L)'
;AGCIKAYRERLVRTIREISPELAINGLDYIRTESATEIGVPQWQYSASSNARKTAGPLRTRPADNASVDFMGFRYRDTSVSGPQLALRQWQNLANAGSVSLYIMGHLGNHKDKTALAASKPAFEFHKKHEEIYAGLTSAAKVLLVNKPILARSDPENYGWVRALTESHIPFDEVK
;
A
#
# COMPACT_ATOMS: atom_id res chain seq x y z
N ALA A 1 -7.09 -24.11 -12.96
CA ALA A 1 -7.09 -23.64 -11.54
C ALA A 1 -6.27 -24.57 -10.63
N GLY A 2 -6.33 -25.92 -10.78
CA GLY A 2 -5.62 -26.88 -9.93
C GLY A 2 -4.09 -26.77 -9.98
N CYS A 3 -3.50 -26.62 -11.16
CA CYS A 3 -2.04 -26.55 -11.32
C CYS A 3 -1.42 -25.34 -10.62
N ILE A 4 -2.06 -24.18 -10.70
CA ILE A 4 -1.55 -22.94 -10.04
C ILE A 4 -1.58 -23.11 -8.52
N LYS A 5 -2.65 -23.70 -7.98
CA LYS A 5 -2.77 -23.96 -6.54
C LYS A 5 -1.67 -24.91 -6.07
N ALA A 6 -1.51 -26.06 -6.74
CA ALA A 6 -0.48 -27.05 -6.41
C ALA A 6 0.94 -26.47 -6.51
N TYR A 7 1.22 -25.67 -7.55
CA TYR A 7 2.50 -24.98 -7.67
C TYR A 7 2.77 -24.03 -6.52
N ARG A 8 1.77 -23.22 -6.13
CA ARG A 8 1.89 -22.28 -5.01
C ARG A 8 2.13 -23.00 -3.68
N GLU A 9 1.39 -24.08 -3.41
CA GLU A 9 1.56 -24.89 -2.20
C GLU A 9 2.97 -25.50 -2.13
N ARG A 10 3.47 -26.03 -3.25
CA ARG A 10 4.83 -26.54 -3.35
C ARG A 10 5.88 -25.45 -3.10
N LEU A 11 5.71 -24.27 -3.70
CA LEU A 11 6.63 -23.15 -3.53
C LEU A 11 6.68 -22.70 -2.06
N VAL A 12 5.53 -22.52 -1.42
CA VAL A 12 5.44 -22.15 0.00
C VAL A 12 6.14 -23.18 0.88
N ARG A 13 5.91 -24.47 0.63
CA ARG A 13 6.56 -25.55 1.37
C ARG A 13 8.08 -25.48 1.23
N THR A 14 8.59 -25.40 0.01
CA THR A 14 10.03 -25.30 -0.23
C THR A 14 10.66 -24.08 0.46
N ILE A 15 9.99 -22.92 0.42
CA ILE A 15 10.48 -21.73 1.11
C ILE A 15 10.54 -21.96 2.62
N ARG A 16 9.50 -22.54 3.20
CA ARG A 16 9.44 -22.81 4.66
C ARG A 16 10.45 -23.86 5.12
N GLU A 17 10.79 -24.82 4.26
CA GLU A 17 11.85 -25.81 4.52
C GLU A 17 13.25 -25.17 4.55
N ILE A 18 13.48 -24.17 3.68
CA ILE A 18 14.78 -23.46 3.59
C ILE A 18 14.89 -22.34 4.64
N SER A 19 13.83 -21.57 4.81
CA SER A 19 13.78 -20.39 5.68
C SER A 19 12.39 -20.23 6.30
N PRO A 20 12.16 -20.82 7.48
CA PRO A 20 10.86 -20.75 8.16
C PRO A 20 10.39 -19.33 8.49
N GLU A 21 11.34 -18.43 8.77
CA GLU A 21 11.06 -17.05 9.16
C GLU A 21 10.75 -16.13 7.99
N LEU A 22 10.99 -16.56 6.74
CA LEU A 22 10.83 -15.68 5.59
C LEU A 22 9.37 -15.31 5.37
N ALA A 23 9.04 -14.03 5.39
CA ALA A 23 7.69 -13.55 5.10
C ALA A 23 7.35 -13.68 3.61
N ILE A 24 6.21 -14.30 3.31
CA ILE A 24 5.76 -14.59 1.94
C ILE A 24 4.59 -13.66 1.60
N ASN A 25 4.76 -12.86 0.52
CA ASN A 25 3.70 -12.00 0.01
C ASN A 25 2.48 -12.82 -0.45
N GLY A 26 1.30 -12.38 -0.02
CA GLY A 26 0.04 -13.07 -0.29
C GLY A 26 -0.29 -14.20 0.69
N LEU A 27 0.58 -14.43 1.69
CA LEU A 27 0.37 -15.38 2.78
C LEU A 27 0.54 -14.69 4.13
N ASP A 28 1.74 -14.21 4.43
CA ASP A 28 2.07 -13.59 5.73
C ASP A 28 1.78 -12.09 5.73
N TYR A 29 1.86 -11.45 4.58
CA TYR A 29 1.47 -10.06 4.35
C TYR A 29 0.86 -9.90 2.97
N ILE A 30 0.21 -8.76 2.74
CA ILE A 30 -0.36 -8.41 1.43
C ILE A 30 0.29 -7.12 0.97
N ARG A 31 0.81 -7.14 -0.25
CA ARG A 31 1.38 -5.98 -0.90
C ARG A 31 0.43 -5.41 -1.95
N THR A 32 0.27 -4.09 -1.92
CA THR A 32 -0.39 -3.29 -2.95
C THR A 32 0.51 -2.15 -3.38
N GLU A 33 0.04 -1.34 -4.32
CA GLU A 33 0.79 -0.20 -4.85
C GLU A 33 -0.12 1.01 -5.00
N SER A 34 0.42 2.19 -4.69
CA SER A 34 -0.18 3.48 -5.03
C SER A 34 0.69 4.17 -6.05
N ALA A 35 0.19 4.22 -7.28
CA ALA A 35 0.87 4.75 -8.45
C ALA A 35 0.11 5.94 -9.05
N THR A 36 0.81 6.67 -9.91
CA THR A 36 0.22 7.65 -10.81
C THR A 36 0.13 7.02 -12.19
N GLU A 37 -1.08 6.88 -12.71
CA GLU A 37 -1.29 6.42 -14.08
C GLU A 37 -1.69 7.60 -14.96
N ILE A 38 -0.97 7.80 -16.06
CA ILE A 38 -1.26 8.86 -17.02
C ILE A 38 -2.57 8.54 -17.75
N GLY A 39 -3.46 9.51 -17.82
CA GLY A 39 -4.78 9.36 -18.45
C GLY A 39 -5.87 8.82 -17.54
N VAL A 40 -5.55 8.50 -16.27
CA VAL A 40 -6.53 8.14 -15.25
C VAL A 40 -6.57 9.25 -14.20
N PRO A 41 -7.75 9.67 -13.72
CA PRO A 41 -7.84 10.63 -12.63
C PRO A 41 -7.02 10.18 -11.44
N GLN A 42 -6.14 11.04 -10.95
CA GLN A 42 -5.34 10.72 -9.78
C GLN A 42 -6.25 10.65 -8.56
N TRP A 43 -6.25 9.50 -7.91
CA TRP A 43 -7.00 9.29 -6.70
C TRP A 43 -6.13 9.59 -5.48
N GLN A 44 -6.34 10.74 -4.88
CA GLN A 44 -5.51 11.26 -3.79
C GLN A 44 -5.56 10.43 -2.50
N TYR A 45 -6.57 9.60 -2.31
CA TYR A 45 -6.72 8.73 -1.13
C TYR A 45 -6.37 7.26 -1.41
N SER A 46 -5.74 6.98 -2.54
CA SER A 46 -5.44 5.60 -2.96
C SER A 46 -4.56 4.86 -1.95
N ALA A 47 -3.57 5.53 -1.36
CA ALA A 47 -2.69 4.91 -0.38
C ALA A 47 -3.44 4.57 0.92
N SER A 48 -4.29 5.46 1.41
CA SER A 48 -5.18 5.21 2.56
C SER A 48 -6.10 4.02 2.31
N SER A 49 -6.78 4.00 1.17
CA SER A 49 -7.70 2.91 0.80
C SER A 49 -6.97 1.58 0.65
N ASN A 50 -5.82 1.57 0.00
CA ASN A 50 -5.01 0.37 -0.15
C ASN A 50 -4.52 -0.17 1.21
N ALA A 51 -4.02 0.70 2.08
CA ALA A 51 -3.57 0.31 3.41
C ALA A 51 -4.73 -0.30 4.24
N ARG A 52 -5.92 0.32 4.25
CA ARG A 52 -7.10 -0.22 4.93
C ARG A 52 -7.52 -1.59 4.38
N LYS A 53 -7.61 -1.73 3.05
CA LYS A 53 -8.00 -3.00 2.39
C LYS A 53 -7.01 -4.13 2.64
N THR A 54 -5.73 -3.82 2.74
CA THR A 54 -4.69 -4.83 2.99
C THR A 54 -4.58 -5.21 4.46
N ALA A 55 -4.69 -4.25 5.37
CA ALA A 55 -4.72 -4.51 6.80
C ALA A 55 -5.99 -5.26 7.21
N GLY A 56 -7.12 -4.95 6.58
CA GLY A 56 -8.43 -5.42 6.99
C GLY A 56 -8.83 -4.91 8.38
N PRO A 57 -10.08 -5.12 8.80
CA PRO A 57 -10.56 -4.62 10.08
C PRO A 57 -9.90 -5.29 11.28
N LEU A 58 -9.50 -6.55 11.15
CA LEU A 58 -8.83 -7.29 12.22
C LEU A 58 -7.33 -7.03 12.31
N ARG A 59 -6.73 -6.37 11.32
CA ARG A 59 -5.30 -6.06 11.24
C ARG A 59 -4.38 -7.23 11.63
N THR A 60 -4.77 -8.43 11.21
CA THR A 60 -4.04 -9.68 11.52
C THR A 60 -2.76 -9.84 10.71
N ARG A 61 -2.56 -9.00 9.72
CA ARG A 61 -1.38 -9.04 8.84
C ARG A 61 -0.83 -7.64 8.61
N PRO A 62 0.48 -7.49 8.47
CA PRO A 62 1.07 -6.24 8.06
C PRO A 62 0.52 -5.78 6.69
N ALA A 63 0.20 -4.49 6.59
CA ALA A 63 -0.20 -3.89 5.33
C ALA A 63 1.02 -3.21 4.68
N ASP A 64 1.41 -3.69 3.51
CA ASP A 64 2.46 -3.08 2.70
C ASP A 64 1.85 -2.48 1.43
N ASN A 65 1.80 -1.15 1.38
CA ASN A 65 1.38 -0.43 0.17
C ASN A 65 2.55 0.38 -0.36
N ALA A 66 3.17 -0.12 -1.41
CA ALA A 66 4.32 0.52 -2.03
C ALA A 66 3.95 1.88 -2.63
N SER A 67 4.63 2.93 -2.20
CA SER A 67 4.52 4.26 -2.77
C SER A 67 5.40 4.34 -4.02
N VAL A 68 4.76 4.34 -5.19
CA VAL A 68 5.46 4.37 -6.47
C VAL A 68 6.03 5.77 -6.73
N ASP A 69 7.33 5.85 -6.97
CA ASP A 69 8.03 7.12 -7.19
C ASP A 69 7.87 7.66 -8.62
N PHE A 70 7.61 6.84 -9.60
CA PHE A 70 7.59 7.24 -11.00
C PHE A 70 6.18 7.56 -11.51
N MET A 71 6.12 8.36 -12.60
CA MET A 71 4.86 8.84 -13.20
C MET A 71 4.05 7.75 -13.94
N GLY A 72 4.63 6.60 -14.19
CA GLY A 72 4.03 5.48 -14.92
C GLY A 72 5.09 4.73 -15.72
N PHE A 73 4.81 3.52 -16.18
CA PHE A 73 5.82 2.68 -16.83
C PHE A 73 6.48 3.29 -18.07
N ARG A 74 5.80 4.20 -18.76
CA ARG A 74 6.39 4.94 -19.90
C ARG A 74 7.37 6.02 -19.44
N TYR A 75 7.23 6.50 -18.21
CA TYR A 75 7.99 7.60 -17.62
C TYR A 75 8.62 7.16 -16.28
N ARG A 76 9.12 5.92 -16.25
CA ARG A 76 9.68 5.29 -15.05
C ARG A 76 10.98 5.91 -14.55
N ASP A 77 11.61 6.75 -15.36
CA ASP A 77 12.80 7.51 -14.99
C ASP A 77 12.47 8.94 -14.50
N THR A 78 11.17 9.28 -14.39
CA THR A 78 10.68 10.58 -13.95
C THR A 78 9.92 10.41 -12.64
N SER A 79 10.39 11.04 -11.56
CA SER A 79 9.76 11.00 -10.26
C SER A 79 8.42 11.75 -10.25
N VAL A 80 7.51 11.30 -9.39
CA VAL A 80 6.36 12.11 -8.97
C VAL A 80 6.86 13.30 -8.14
N SER A 81 5.99 14.28 -7.89
CA SER A 81 6.38 15.38 -7.00
C SER A 81 6.65 14.88 -5.57
N GLY A 82 7.60 15.51 -4.88
CA GLY A 82 7.92 15.19 -3.49
C GLY A 82 6.70 15.18 -2.58
N PRO A 83 5.83 16.22 -2.61
CA PRO A 83 4.59 16.23 -1.82
C PRO A 83 3.65 15.06 -2.12
N GLN A 84 3.54 14.63 -3.37
CA GLN A 84 2.71 13.49 -3.75
C GLN A 84 3.25 12.17 -3.18
N LEU A 85 4.55 11.96 -3.23
CA LEU A 85 5.19 10.78 -2.64
C LEU A 85 5.04 10.78 -1.12
N ALA A 86 5.31 11.91 -0.47
CA ALA A 86 5.13 12.07 0.97
C ALA A 86 3.66 11.80 1.40
N LEU A 87 2.69 12.35 0.67
CA LEU A 87 1.27 12.12 0.95
C LEU A 87 0.94 10.62 0.98
N ARG A 88 1.41 9.85 0.01
CA ARG A 88 1.19 8.39 -0.03
C ARG A 88 1.77 7.68 1.19
N GLN A 89 2.98 8.07 1.58
CA GLN A 89 3.68 7.46 2.71
C GLN A 89 3.00 7.80 4.06
N TRP A 90 2.62 9.05 4.26
CA TRP A 90 1.89 9.45 5.46
C TRP A 90 0.49 8.82 5.52
N GLN A 91 -0.18 8.65 4.38
CA GLN A 91 -1.45 7.91 4.33
C GLN A 91 -1.28 6.44 4.71
N ASN A 92 -0.19 5.79 4.28
CA ASN A 92 0.10 4.42 4.72
C ASN A 92 0.21 4.37 6.25
N LEU A 93 1.04 5.22 6.84
CA LEU A 93 1.23 5.29 8.29
C LEU A 93 -0.06 5.59 9.04
N ALA A 94 -0.84 6.56 8.58
CA ALA A 94 -2.12 6.94 9.20
C ALA A 94 -3.14 5.79 9.23
N ASN A 95 -2.96 4.78 8.37
CA ASN A 95 -3.82 3.60 8.30
C ASN A 95 -3.10 2.31 8.77
N ALA A 96 -2.08 2.45 9.61
CA ALA A 96 -1.28 1.35 10.16
C ALA A 96 -0.62 0.47 9.09
N GLY A 97 -0.32 1.04 7.94
CA GLY A 97 0.52 0.43 6.92
C GLY A 97 2.00 0.74 7.15
N SER A 98 2.87 0.00 6.51
CA SER A 98 4.31 0.27 6.50
C SER A 98 4.68 1.36 5.49
N VAL A 99 5.80 2.05 5.75
CA VAL A 99 6.40 2.93 4.75
C VAL A 99 7.16 2.08 3.75
N SER A 100 6.82 2.20 2.49
CA SER A 100 7.45 1.46 1.40
C SER A 100 7.64 2.38 0.19
N LEU A 101 8.78 2.24 -0.48
CA LEU A 101 9.13 3.00 -1.67
C LEU A 101 9.34 2.06 -2.84
N TYR A 102 8.73 2.38 -3.97
CA TYR A 102 8.91 1.64 -5.21
C TYR A 102 9.57 2.53 -6.27
N ILE A 103 10.79 2.20 -6.61
CA ILE A 103 11.55 2.80 -7.70
C ILE A 103 11.83 1.75 -8.78
N MET A 104 12.07 2.20 -10.00
CA MET A 104 12.58 1.33 -11.07
C MET A 104 14.11 1.39 -11.09
N GLY A 105 14.74 0.19 -11.09
CA GLY A 105 16.21 0.07 -11.09
C GLY A 105 16.82 0.16 -9.69
N HIS A 106 17.96 0.81 -9.59
CA HIS A 106 18.74 0.94 -8.36
C HIS A 106 18.84 2.40 -7.92
N LEU A 107 18.78 2.66 -6.61
CA LEU A 107 18.93 4.00 -6.04
C LEU A 107 20.20 4.73 -6.51
N GLY A 108 21.31 4.00 -6.70
CA GLY A 108 22.59 4.57 -7.11
C GLY A 108 22.56 5.21 -8.49
N ASN A 109 21.86 4.59 -9.44
CA ASN A 109 21.76 5.04 -10.83
C ASN A 109 20.39 5.54 -11.25
N HIS A 110 19.45 5.66 -10.30
CA HIS A 110 18.14 6.29 -10.55
C HIS A 110 18.35 7.76 -10.94
N LYS A 111 17.82 8.16 -12.10
CA LYS A 111 18.14 9.46 -12.71
C LYS A 111 17.48 10.62 -11.97
N ASP A 112 16.18 10.53 -11.78
CA ASP A 112 15.42 11.58 -11.09
C ASP A 112 15.22 11.19 -9.62
N LYS A 113 15.88 11.91 -8.73
CA LYS A 113 15.83 11.70 -7.28
C LYS A 113 15.01 12.78 -6.55
N THR A 114 14.27 13.59 -7.30
CA THR A 114 13.57 14.78 -6.78
C THR A 114 12.63 14.44 -5.62
N ALA A 115 11.90 13.33 -5.70
CA ALA A 115 10.94 12.95 -4.67
C ALA A 115 11.58 12.24 -3.47
N LEU A 116 12.80 11.71 -3.59
CA LEU A 116 13.41 10.88 -2.53
C LEU A 116 13.62 11.64 -1.21
N ALA A 117 13.98 12.91 -1.28
CA ALA A 117 14.17 13.75 -0.10
C ALA A 117 12.86 13.88 0.73
N ALA A 118 11.70 13.89 0.06
CA ALA A 118 10.39 13.97 0.70
C ALA A 118 9.99 12.68 1.43
N SER A 119 10.61 11.55 1.09
CA SER A 119 10.37 10.25 1.73
C SER A 119 11.02 10.12 3.09
N LYS A 120 12.18 10.75 3.27
CA LYS A 120 13.02 10.59 4.47
C LYS A 120 12.26 10.80 5.78
N PRO A 121 11.48 11.87 5.96
CA PRO A 121 10.75 12.11 7.22
C PRO A 121 9.79 10.98 7.59
N ALA A 122 9.09 10.39 6.62
CA ALA A 122 8.16 9.30 6.89
C ALA A 122 8.88 8.02 7.33
N PHE A 123 10.02 7.69 6.70
CA PHE A 123 10.83 6.55 7.11
C PHE A 123 11.45 6.74 8.50
N GLU A 124 11.99 7.93 8.80
CA GLU A 124 12.57 8.24 10.12
C GLU A 124 11.51 8.20 11.21
N PHE A 125 10.32 8.75 10.93
CA PHE A 125 9.19 8.70 11.85
C PHE A 125 8.77 7.26 12.14
N HIS A 126 8.57 6.45 11.10
CA HIS A 126 8.17 5.05 11.24
C HIS A 126 9.20 4.26 12.05
N LYS A 127 10.47 4.38 11.71
CA LYS A 127 11.57 3.73 12.44
C LYS A 127 11.59 4.11 13.93
N LYS A 128 11.37 5.37 14.24
CA LYS A 128 11.33 5.86 15.64
C LYS A 128 10.17 5.30 16.45
N HIS A 129 9.05 4.99 15.77
CA HIS A 129 7.79 4.58 16.40
C HIS A 129 7.36 3.15 16.03
N GLU A 130 8.28 2.34 15.54
CA GLU A 130 8.01 1.00 15.00
C GLU A 130 7.25 0.10 15.99
N GLU A 131 7.63 0.12 17.27
CA GLU A 131 6.98 -0.66 18.32
C GLU A 131 5.49 -0.30 18.49
N ILE A 132 5.13 0.98 18.33
CA ILE A 132 3.74 1.42 18.41
C ILE A 132 2.94 0.84 17.24
N TYR A 133 3.53 0.85 16.04
CA TYR A 133 2.86 0.36 14.84
C TYR A 133 2.62 -1.15 14.85
N ALA A 134 3.45 -1.92 15.53
CA ALA A 134 3.30 -3.37 15.62
C ALA A 134 2.03 -3.82 16.35
N GLY A 135 1.46 -2.98 17.21
CA GLY A 135 0.30 -3.31 18.04
C GLY A 135 -1.00 -2.56 17.70
N LEU A 136 -1.03 -1.79 16.60
CA LEU A 136 -2.20 -0.98 16.28
C LEU A 136 -3.41 -1.83 15.91
N THR A 137 -4.56 -1.45 16.48
CA THR A 137 -5.88 -1.97 16.13
C THR A 137 -6.76 -0.87 15.57
N SER A 138 -7.78 -1.22 14.81
CA SER A 138 -8.71 -0.22 14.29
C SER A 138 -9.64 0.28 15.38
N ALA A 139 -9.80 1.61 15.46
CA ALA A 139 -10.83 2.25 16.29
C ALA A 139 -12.09 2.62 15.46
N ALA A 140 -12.15 2.23 14.19
CA ALA A 140 -13.26 2.54 13.31
C ALA A 140 -14.54 1.82 13.75
N LYS A 141 -15.67 2.53 13.63
CA LYS A 141 -17.01 1.99 13.87
C LYS A 141 -17.81 1.80 12.58
N VAL A 142 -17.25 2.22 11.45
CA VAL A 142 -17.86 2.11 10.12
C VAL A 142 -17.04 1.12 9.31
N LEU A 143 -17.72 0.22 8.64
CA LEU A 143 -17.13 -0.75 7.71
C LEU A 143 -17.65 -0.48 6.31
N LEU A 144 -16.79 -0.09 5.40
CA LEU A 144 -17.10 0.04 3.99
C LEU A 144 -16.83 -1.29 3.28
N VAL A 145 -17.89 -1.95 2.81
CA VAL A 145 -17.79 -3.18 2.04
C VAL A 145 -17.68 -2.83 0.56
N ASN A 146 -16.51 -3.08 -0.03
CA ASN A 146 -16.28 -2.84 -1.43
C ASN A 146 -16.93 -3.94 -2.27
N LYS A 147 -17.60 -3.57 -3.35
CA LYS A 147 -18.08 -4.55 -4.33
C LYS A 147 -16.89 -5.28 -4.95
N PRO A 148 -16.99 -6.59 -5.24
CA PRO A 148 -15.98 -7.29 -6.03
C PRO A 148 -15.86 -6.61 -7.39
N ILE A 149 -14.74 -5.95 -7.66
CA ILE A 149 -14.60 -5.14 -8.86
C ILE A 149 -13.94 -5.95 -9.95
N LEU A 150 -14.62 -6.12 -11.05
CA LEU A 150 -14.06 -6.48 -12.35
C LEU A 150 -13.48 -5.24 -13.08
N ALA A 151 -13.86 -4.04 -12.67
CA ALA A 151 -13.39 -2.78 -13.24
C ALA A 151 -12.40 -2.06 -12.31
N ARG A 152 -11.37 -1.43 -12.89
CA ARG A 152 -10.32 -0.68 -12.17
C ARG A 152 -10.82 0.56 -11.42
N SER A 153 -12.03 1.01 -11.68
CA SER A 153 -12.63 2.18 -11.04
C SER A 153 -14.10 1.92 -10.74
N ASP A 154 -14.46 2.04 -9.47
CA ASP A 154 -15.86 2.09 -9.03
C ASP A 154 -16.13 3.51 -8.49
N PRO A 155 -16.83 4.37 -9.25
CA PRO A 155 -17.12 5.73 -8.83
C PRO A 155 -17.88 5.82 -7.52
N GLU A 156 -18.78 4.88 -7.26
CA GLU A 156 -19.55 4.83 -6.01
C GLU A 156 -18.63 4.60 -4.81
N ASN A 157 -17.74 3.62 -4.92
CA ASN A 157 -16.78 3.33 -3.86
C ASN A 157 -15.84 4.51 -3.58
N TYR A 158 -15.35 5.16 -4.63
CA TYR A 158 -14.52 6.37 -4.49
C TYR A 158 -15.29 7.51 -3.85
N GLY A 159 -16.58 7.66 -4.16
CA GLY A 159 -17.45 8.64 -3.53
C GLY A 159 -17.57 8.42 -2.02
N TRP A 160 -17.81 7.18 -1.59
CA TRP A 160 -17.88 6.83 -0.17
C TRP A 160 -16.56 7.00 0.56
N VAL A 161 -15.45 6.53 0.01
CA VAL A 161 -14.12 6.73 0.58
C VAL A 161 -13.82 8.20 0.76
N ARG A 162 -14.12 9.02 -0.26
CA ARG A 162 -13.92 10.47 -0.21
C ARG A 162 -14.82 11.11 0.85
N ALA A 163 -16.11 10.83 0.84
CA ALA A 163 -17.07 11.41 1.79
C ALA A 163 -16.68 11.10 3.24
N LEU A 164 -16.38 9.84 3.56
CA LEU A 164 -15.96 9.44 4.91
C LEU A 164 -14.64 10.09 5.32
N THR A 165 -13.66 10.12 4.41
CA THR A 165 -12.35 10.72 4.69
C THR A 165 -12.45 12.23 4.92
N GLU A 166 -13.16 12.95 4.05
CA GLU A 166 -13.33 14.42 4.15
C GLU A 166 -14.23 14.84 5.31
N SER A 167 -15.11 13.95 5.76
CA SER A 167 -15.93 14.14 6.97
C SER A 167 -15.21 13.72 8.26
N HIS A 168 -13.96 13.28 8.19
CA HIS A 168 -13.18 12.80 9.34
C HIS A 168 -13.85 11.65 10.10
N ILE A 169 -14.58 10.79 9.40
CA ILE A 169 -15.21 9.61 9.98
C ILE A 169 -14.26 8.43 9.82
N PRO A 170 -13.72 7.85 10.92
CA PRO A 170 -12.88 6.66 10.84
C PRO A 170 -13.66 5.46 10.29
N PHE A 171 -13.10 4.77 9.32
CA PHE A 171 -13.72 3.59 8.72
C PHE A 171 -12.65 2.56 8.28
N ASP A 172 -13.05 1.31 8.30
CA ASP A 172 -12.30 0.21 7.69
C ASP A 172 -12.87 -0.15 6.31
N GLU A 173 -12.05 -0.78 5.48
CA GLU A 173 -12.45 -1.25 4.17
C GLU A 173 -12.22 -2.75 4.04
N VAL A 174 -13.19 -3.46 3.45
CA VAL A 174 -13.08 -4.89 3.10
C VAL A 174 -13.50 -5.10 1.65
N LYS A 175 -13.01 -6.19 1.06
CA LYS A 175 -13.40 -6.67 -0.27
C LYS A 175 -14.48 -7.72 -0.16
#